data_a6e0d6c363ef270eeb8194dcdd7178ca
#
_entry.id   a6e0d6c363ef270eeb8194dcdd7178ca
#
_cell.length_a   1.000
_cell.length_b   1.000
_cell.length_c   1.000
_cell.angle_alpha   90.00
_cell.angle_beta   90.00
_cell.angle_gamma   90.00
#
_symmetry.space_group_name_H-M   'P 1'
#
loop_
_entity.id
_entity.type
_entity.pdbx_description
1 polymer ?
#
loop_
_entity_poly.entity_id
_entity_poly.type
_entity_poly.pdbx_seq_one_letter_code
_entity_poly.pdbx_strand_id
1 'polypeptide(L)'
;MNHTKEQTKKSENVMDDTTNISDIHVGMDVKISKFTNQNEFSEGVISTVVSEDDEPKGIIVVLENGKKGHVVQINNSVEIIKKRICNENQFTENKETFGELPMKQKVIPQTIQSFLNSGGGYLYIGIKDIGTLEERLVGLTTDRKIIEDSRRAKDWLEREGKDKLPDEKFEDFLEMELFDALDKYLACEIPIAKIVFPNFRLINDTKILEIHMVKSKDPIFFRNLSKNGEKKFDIKYNNESAGQRYLDDFYVRRGGSKKLIDKSQDIYQYIKNRT
;
A
#
# COMPACT_ATOMS: atom_id res chain seq x y z
N MET A 1 16.35 51.01 -0.12
CA MET A 1 15.94 50.12 -1.24
C MET A 1 16.36 48.70 -0.92
N ASN A 2 15.50 47.96 -0.28
CA ASN A 2 15.74 46.56 0.09
C ASN A 2 14.92 45.67 -0.85
N HIS A 3 15.60 44.95 -1.75
CA HIS A 3 15.00 43.94 -2.60
C HIS A 3 14.86 42.66 -1.80
N THR A 4 13.65 42.37 -1.37
CA THR A 4 13.25 41.06 -0.84
C THR A 4 13.14 40.09 -2.03
N LYS A 5 14.06 39.13 -2.13
CA LYS A 5 13.97 38.03 -3.08
C LYS A 5 12.99 37.02 -2.49
N GLU A 6 11.77 36.98 -3.04
CA GLU A 6 10.87 35.85 -2.91
C GLU A 6 11.52 34.62 -3.58
N GLN A 7 11.95 33.67 -2.76
CA GLN A 7 12.29 32.33 -3.23
C GLN A 7 10.99 31.54 -3.33
N THR A 8 10.43 31.49 -4.53
CA THR A 8 9.42 30.51 -4.91
C THR A 8 10.06 29.12 -4.88
N LYS A 9 9.86 28.36 -3.80
CA LYS A 9 10.12 26.92 -3.78
C LYS A 9 9.16 26.28 -4.77
N LYS A 10 9.65 25.94 -5.96
CA LYS A 10 9.03 24.94 -6.82
C LYS A 10 9.03 23.63 -6.03
N SER A 11 7.84 23.08 -5.76
CA SER A 11 7.70 21.69 -5.45
C SER A 11 8.19 20.91 -6.66
N GLU A 12 9.37 20.34 -6.59
CA GLU A 12 9.83 19.35 -7.56
C GLU A 12 8.87 18.15 -7.42
N ASN A 13 7.95 18.01 -8.37
CA ASN A 13 7.32 16.74 -8.64
C ASN A 13 8.46 15.77 -8.99
N VAL A 14 8.78 14.86 -8.08
CA VAL A 14 9.57 13.68 -8.41
C VAL A 14 8.75 12.97 -9.48
N MET A 15 9.16 13.05 -10.73
CA MET A 15 8.60 12.25 -11.81
C MET A 15 8.97 10.81 -11.49
N ASP A 16 7.97 9.97 -11.21
CA ASP A 16 8.16 8.53 -11.08
C ASP A 16 8.86 8.03 -12.34
N ASP A 17 9.98 7.35 -12.17
CA ASP A 17 10.82 6.92 -13.30
C ASP A 17 10.19 5.71 -14.00
N THR A 18 9.72 5.91 -15.22
CA THR A 18 9.10 4.84 -16.02
C THR A 18 10.11 3.79 -16.49
N THR A 19 11.40 4.02 -16.28
CA THR A 19 12.50 3.15 -16.72
C THR A 19 13.04 2.25 -15.62
N ASN A 20 12.75 2.58 -14.36
CA ASN A 20 13.17 1.84 -13.18
C ASN A 20 12.10 0.81 -12.79
N ILE A 21 12.50 -0.47 -12.75
CA ILE A 21 11.57 -1.56 -12.42
C ILE A 21 11.01 -1.47 -11.00
N SER A 22 11.74 -0.89 -10.05
CA SER A 22 11.29 -0.72 -8.67
C SER A 22 10.09 0.24 -8.55
N ASP A 23 9.90 1.12 -9.53
CA ASP A 23 8.87 2.15 -9.52
C ASP A 23 7.58 1.69 -10.24
N ILE A 24 7.62 0.55 -10.94
CA ILE A 24 6.49 0.04 -11.74
C ILE A 24 5.92 -1.25 -11.15
N HIS A 25 4.65 -1.20 -10.76
CA HIS A 25 3.99 -2.31 -10.07
C HIS A 25 2.61 -2.67 -10.65
N VAL A 26 2.19 -3.91 -10.46
CA VAL A 26 0.83 -4.36 -10.78
C VAL A 26 -0.20 -3.49 -10.03
N GLY A 27 -1.27 -3.11 -10.71
CA GLY A 27 -2.31 -2.25 -10.16
C GLY A 27 -2.08 -0.75 -10.39
N MET A 28 -0.91 -0.33 -10.87
CA MET A 28 -0.69 1.07 -11.27
C MET A 28 -1.46 1.39 -12.54
N ASP A 29 -2.03 2.60 -12.59
CA ASP A 29 -2.61 3.15 -13.81
C ASP A 29 -1.52 3.85 -14.61
N VAL A 30 -1.32 3.43 -15.84
CA VAL A 30 -0.23 3.91 -16.68
C VAL A 30 -0.68 4.14 -18.11
N LYS A 31 0.11 4.95 -18.81
CA LYS A 31 0.08 5.04 -20.27
C LYS A 31 1.25 4.27 -20.83
N ILE A 32 0.95 3.37 -21.76
CA ILE A 32 1.95 2.56 -22.46
C ILE A 32 2.05 2.93 -23.93
N SER A 33 3.26 2.84 -24.51
CA SER A 33 3.47 2.85 -25.97
C SER A 33 3.45 1.42 -26.49
N LYS A 34 2.85 1.20 -27.66
CA LYS A 34 2.82 -0.12 -28.30
C LYS A 34 4.17 -0.46 -28.95
N PHE A 35 4.55 -1.75 -28.94
CA PHE A 35 5.77 -2.23 -29.60
C PHE A 35 5.78 -2.01 -31.11
N THR A 36 4.61 -2.13 -31.75
CA THR A 36 4.46 -2.04 -33.18
C THR A 36 4.45 -0.61 -33.72
N ASN A 37 4.06 0.34 -32.88
CA ASN A 37 4.03 1.76 -33.21
C ASN A 37 4.20 2.61 -31.95
N GLN A 38 5.37 3.20 -31.74
CA GLN A 38 5.68 4.01 -30.57
C GLN A 38 4.83 5.28 -30.44
N ASN A 39 4.14 5.69 -31.50
CA ASN A 39 3.19 6.82 -31.48
C ASN A 39 1.76 6.39 -31.13
N GLU A 40 1.51 5.08 -30.97
CA GLU A 40 0.22 4.59 -30.48
C GLU A 40 0.30 4.28 -28.99
N PHE A 41 -0.58 4.93 -28.24
CA PHE A 41 -0.64 4.80 -26.80
C PHE A 41 -1.91 4.04 -26.36
N SER A 42 -1.82 3.44 -25.18
CA SER A 42 -2.97 2.86 -24.50
C SER A 42 -2.83 3.16 -23.00
N GLU A 43 -3.94 3.41 -22.36
CA GLU A 43 -3.99 3.67 -20.92
C GLU A 43 -4.76 2.56 -20.22
N GLY A 44 -4.41 2.31 -18.97
CA GLY A 44 -5.08 1.35 -18.11
C GLY A 44 -4.21 0.86 -16.96
N VAL A 45 -4.79 -0.03 -16.18
CA VAL A 45 -4.16 -0.60 -14.99
C VAL A 45 -3.24 -1.75 -15.39
N ILE A 46 -2.05 -1.81 -14.81
CA ILE A 46 -1.09 -2.89 -15.02
C ILE A 46 -1.64 -4.19 -14.38
N SER A 47 -1.79 -5.23 -15.19
CA SER A 47 -2.09 -6.59 -14.72
C SER A 47 -0.83 -7.43 -14.49
N THR A 48 0.24 -7.14 -15.25
CA THR A 48 1.51 -7.89 -15.16
C THR A 48 2.68 -6.99 -15.53
N VAL A 49 3.75 -7.02 -14.74
CA VAL A 49 5.06 -6.47 -15.10
C VAL A 49 5.84 -7.58 -15.78
N VAL A 50 6.36 -7.33 -16.99
CA VAL A 50 7.03 -8.32 -17.86
C VAL A 50 8.53 -8.15 -17.81
N SER A 51 9.05 -6.92 -17.71
CA SER A 51 10.49 -6.67 -17.52
C SER A 51 10.97 -7.31 -16.22
N GLU A 52 12.18 -7.85 -16.24
CA GLU A 52 12.87 -8.40 -15.05
C GLU A 52 13.87 -7.39 -14.47
N ASP A 53 14.33 -6.44 -15.29
CA ASP A 53 15.30 -5.39 -14.97
C ASP A 53 14.83 -4.03 -15.50
N ASP A 54 15.63 -2.98 -15.23
CA ASP A 54 15.41 -1.63 -15.72
C ASP A 54 15.45 -1.58 -17.26
N GLU A 55 14.52 -0.82 -17.84
CA GLU A 55 14.35 -0.71 -19.29
C GLU A 55 14.47 0.73 -19.78
N PRO A 56 15.49 1.09 -20.58
CA PRO A 56 15.71 2.48 -21.04
C PRO A 56 14.54 3.10 -21.83
N LYS A 57 13.66 2.26 -22.38
CA LYS A 57 12.46 2.70 -23.12
C LYS A 57 11.19 2.71 -22.29
N GLY A 58 11.31 2.43 -21.00
CA GLY A 58 10.22 2.20 -20.07
C GLY A 58 9.93 0.73 -19.83
N ILE A 59 9.58 0.39 -18.62
CA ILE A 59 9.28 -0.98 -18.17
C ILE A 59 8.15 -1.59 -19.02
N ILE A 60 8.32 -2.83 -19.42
CA ILE A 60 7.34 -3.57 -20.23
C ILE A 60 6.26 -4.13 -19.29
N VAL A 61 5.02 -3.80 -19.62
CA VAL A 61 3.85 -4.26 -18.83
C VAL A 61 2.74 -4.79 -19.74
N VAL A 62 1.83 -5.56 -19.13
CA VAL A 62 0.52 -5.91 -19.70
C VAL A 62 -0.55 -5.22 -18.89
N LEU A 63 -1.49 -4.54 -19.53
CA LEU A 63 -2.64 -3.92 -18.90
C LEU A 63 -3.78 -4.94 -18.69
N GLU A 64 -4.73 -4.66 -17.80
CA GLU A 64 -5.92 -5.48 -17.58
C GLU A 64 -6.74 -5.74 -18.85
N ASN A 65 -6.71 -4.81 -19.82
CA ASN A 65 -7.35 -4.97 -21.13
C ASN A 65 -6.55 -5.83 -22.11
N GLY A 66 -5.47 -6.50 -21.67
CA GLY A 66 -4.60 -7.37 -22.45
C GLY A 66 -3.58 -6.68 -23.36
N LYS A 67 -3.56 -5.34 -23.38
CA LYS A 67 -2.57 -4.61 -24.19
C LYS A 67 -1.21 -4.64 -23.53
N LYS A 68 -0.15 -4.85 -24.32
CA LYS A 68 1.24 -4.89 -23.87
C LYS A 68 2.05 -3.76 -24.50
N GLY A 69 2.95 -3.15 -23.71
CA GLY A 69 3.83 -2.07 -24.19
C GLY A 69 4.79 -1.57 -23.12
N HIS A 70 5.58 -0.54 -23.49
CA HIS A 70 6.47 0.15 -22.58
C HIS A 70 5.71 1.24 -21.82
N VAL A 71 5.90 1.34 -20.51
CA VAL A 71 5.37 2.44 -19.70
C VAL A 71 6.08 3.74 -20.14
N VAL A 72 5.30 4.71 -20.56
CA VAL A 72 5.79 6.05 -20.94
C VAL A 72 5.32 7.14 -20.01
N GLN A 73 4.32 6.83 -19.17
CA GLN A 73 3.80 7.74 -18.18
C GLN A 73 3.09 6.94 -17.07
N ILE A 74 3.33 7.32 -15.84
CA ILE A 74 2.58 6.83 -14.68
C ILE A 74 1.44 7.83 -14.42
N ASN A 75 0.21 7.33 -14.44
CA ASN A 75 -0.99 8.16 -14.24
C ASN A 75 -1.30 8.29 -12.75
N ASN A 76 -0.46 9.04 -12.02
CA ASN A 76 -0.69 9.39 -10.61
C ASN A 76 -1.50 10.67 -10.46
N SER A 77 -2.42 10.96 -11.40
CA SER A 77 -3.22 12.17 -11.31
C SER A 77 -4.14 12.12 -10.09
N VAL A 78 -4.31 13.26 -9.45
CA VAL A 78 -5.27 13.44 -8.34
C VAL A 78 -6.66 12.94 -8.72
N GLU A 79 -7.06 13.07 -9.99
CA GLU A 79 -8.36 12.63 -10.49
C GLU A 79 -8.51 11.09 -10.48
N ILE A 80 -7.43 10.34 -10.76
CA ILE A 80 -7.44 8.87 -10.68
C ILE A 80 -7.56 8.44 -9.22
N ILE A 81 -6.82 9.09 -8.32
CA ILE A 81 -6.93 8.82 -6.88
C ILE A 81 -8.35 9.10 -6.40
N LYS A 82 -8.94 10.24 -6.76
CA LYS A 82 -10.34 10.58 -6.44
C LYS A 82 -11.32 9.52 -6.93
N LYS A 83 -11.14 9.04 -8.18
CA LYS A 83 -11.97 7.97 -8.75
C LYS A 83 -11.85 6.67 -7.98
N ARG A 84 -10.64 6.28 -7.55
CA ARG A 84 -10.40 5.10 -6.71
C ARG A 84 -11.05 5.23 -5.34
N ILE A 85 -10.88 6.37 -4.68
CA ILE A 85 -11.49 6.66 -3.38
C ILE A 85 -13.02 6.55 -3.45
N CYS A 86 -13.63 7.05 -4.53
CA CYS A 86 -15.09 7.00 -4.70
C CYS A 86 -15.63 5.60 -5.01
N ASN A 87 -14.79 4.67 -5.49
CA ASN A 87 -15.21 3.34 -5.97
C ASN A 87 -14.42 2.24 -5.27
N GLU A 88 -14.77 1.95 -4.01
CA GLU A 88 -14.23 0.78 -3.33
C GLU A 88 -14.58 -0.51 -4.08
N ASN A 89 -13.59 -1.36 -4.26
CA ASN A 89 -13.72 -2.61 -4.98
C ASN A 89 -12.68 -3.63 -4.46
N GLN A 90 -12.47 -4.72 -5.20
CA GLN A 90 -11.48 -5.72 -4.80
C GLN A 90 -10.02 -5.21 -4.75
N PHE A 91 -9.72 -4.07 -5.37
CA PHE A 91 -8.40 -3.46 -5.42
C PHE A 91 -8.29 -2.15 -4.64
N THR A 92 -9.35 -1.68 -4.01
CA THR A 92 -9.37 -0.41 -3.30
C THR A 92 -10.16 -0.51 -2.00
N GLU A 93 -9.63 0.04 -0.93
CA GLU A 93 -10.25 0.13 0.39
C GLU A 93 -9.93 1.50 1.01
N ASN A 94 -10.88 2.09 1.75
CA ASN A 94 -10.71 3.33 2.47
C ASN A 94 -10.80 3.11 3.98
N LYS A 95 -10.05 3.89 4.75
CA LYS A 95 -10.14 3.91 6.21
C LYS A 95 -9.94 5.32 6.72
N GLU A 96 -10.69 5.68 7.76
CA GLU A 96 -10.65 7.02 8.33
C GLU A 96 -9.33 7.30 9.07
N THR A 97 -8.77 6.31 9.73
CA THR A 97 -7.54 6.44 10.53
C THR A 97 -6.75 5.13 10.56
N PHE A 98 -5.46 5.25 10.77
CA PHE A 98 -4.57 4.13 11.07
C PHE A 98 -4.26 4.03 12.58
N GLY A 99 -4.09 5.17 13.26
CA GLY A 99 -3.45 5.25 14.58
C GLY A 99 -4.26 4.67 15.74
N GLU A 100 -5.57 4.54 15.60
CA GLU A 100 -6.41 3.93 16.63
C GLU A 100 -6.05 2.45 16.85
N LEU A 101 -6.01 2.01 18.13
CA LEU A 101 -5.55 0.67 18.47
C LEU A 101 -6.22 -0.48 17.69
N PRO A 102 -7.57 -0.54 17.54
CA PRO A 102 -8.20 -1.60 16.75
C PRO A 102 -7.80 -1.56 15.27
N MET A 103 -7.61 -0.36 14.71
CA MET A 103 -7.19 -0.17 13.32
C MET A 103 -5.76 -0.65 13.14
N LYS A 104 -4.82 -0.14 13.93
CA LYS A 104 -3.39 -0.46 13.88
C LYS A 104 -3.09 -1.93 14.17
N GLN A 105 -3.76 -2.53 15.17
CA GLN A 105 -3.45 -3.88 15.62
C GLN A 105 -4.11 -4.98 14.79
N LYS A 106 -5.21 -4.69 14.12
CA LYS A 106 -6.02 -5.73 13.46
C LYS A 106 -6.51 -5.33 12.08
N VAL A 107 -7.27 -4.24 11.98
CA VAL A 107 -8.01 -3.93 10.74
C VAL A 107 -7.06 -3.65 9.58
N ILE A 108 -6.09 -2.75 9.77
CA ILE A 108 -5.15 -2.36 8.71
C ILE A 108 -4.21 -3.51 8.32
N PRO A 109 -3.51 -4.21 9.26
CA PRO A 109 -2.68 -5.34 8.88
C PRO A 109 -3.44 -6.46 8.18
N GLN A 110 -4.66 -6.81 8.61
CA GLN A 110 -5.48 -7.80 7.93
C GLN A 110 -5.95 -7.35 6.54
N THR A 111 -6.24 -6.05 6.36
CA THR A 111 -6.61 -5.49 5.07
C THR A 111 -5.41 -5.56 4.12
N ILE A 112 -4.23 -5.12 4.55
CA ILE A 112 -2.98 -5.20 3.77
C ILE A 112 -2.67 -6.66 3.42
N GLN A 113 -2.71 -7.58 4.39
CA GLN A 113 -2.56 -9.01 4.12
C GLN A 113 -3.51 -9.52 3.03
N SER A 114 -4.77 -9.11 3.09
CA SER A 114 -5.76 -9.58 2.12
C SER A 114 -5.46 -9.12 0.69
N PHE A 115 -4.92 -7.91 0.52
CA PHE A 115 -4.42 -7.42 -0.77
C PHE A 115 -3.18 -8.19 -1.23
N LEU A 116 -2.17 -8.33 -0.35
CA LEU A 116 -0.93 -9.06 -0.64
C LEU A 116 -1.20 -10.53 -1.04
N ASN A 117 -2.18 -11.16 -0.43
CA ASN A 117 -2.60 -12.52 -0.74
C ASN A 117 -3.49 -12.64 -1.99
N SER A 118 -3.97 -11.55 -2.55
CA SER A 118 -4.88 -11.55 -3.71
C SER A 118 -4.21 -10.97 -4.96
N GLY A 119 -4.63 -9.81 -5.39
CA GLY A 119 -4.14 -9.16 -6.61
C GLY A 119 -3.29 -7.91 -6.36
N GLY A 120 -2.96 -7.59 -5.09
CA GLY A 120 -2.47 -6.27 -4.73
C GLY A 120 -3.60 -5.25 -4.65
N GLY A 121 -3.28 -3.96 -4.59
CA GLY A 121 -4.27 -2.89 -4.57
C GLY A 121 -3.86 -1.68 -3.74
N TYR A 122 -4.83 -0.86 -3.39
CA TYR A 122 -4.66 0.42 -2.70
C TYR A 122 -5.49 0.49 -1.42
N LEU A 123 -4.87 0.95 -0.36
CA LEU A 123 -5.54 1.32 0.88
C LEU A 123 -5.32 2.81 1.12
N TYR A 124 -6.40 3.56 1.29
CA TYR A 124 -6.36 5.00 1.58
C TYR A 124 -6.71 5.24 3.04
N ILE A 125 -5.86 5.98 3.76
CA ILE A 125 -6.10 6.41 5.14
C ILE A 125 -6.39 7.92 5.15
N GLY A 126 -7.34 8.34 5.97
CA GLY A 126 -7.87 9.71 6.00
C GLY A 126 -9.14 9.86 5.18
N ILE A 127 -9.83 8.75 4.89
CA ILE A 127 -11.03 8.69 4.05
C ILE A 127 -12.15 7.96 4.79
N LYS A 128 -13.30 8.60 4.93
CA LYS A 128 -14.55 7.97 5.44
C LYS A 128 -15.24 7.12 4.38
N ASP A 129 -15.99 6.13 4.81
CA ASP A 129 -16.71 5.21 3.93
C ASP A 129 -17.95 5.86 3.28
N ILE A 130 -18.56 6.87 3.93
CA ILE A 130 -19.86 7.44 3.56
C ILE A 130 -19.76 8.96 3.35
N GLY A 131 -20.47 9.47 2.35
CA GLY A 131 -20.59 10.90 2.02
C GLY A 131 -20.13 11.24 0.61
N THR A 132 -20.21 12.51 0.26
CA THR A 132 -19.57 13.08 -0.94
C THR A 132 -18.04 12.97 -0.80
N LEU A 133 -17.30 13.16 -1.88
CA LEU A 133 -15.83 13.12 -1.81
C LEU A 133 -15.28 14.11 -0.77
N GLU A 134 -15.82 15.33 -0.74
CA GLU A 134 -15.42 16.39 0.19
C GLU A 134 -15.68 15.99 1.66
N GLU A 135 -16.84 15.39 1.95
CA GLU A 135 -17.20 14.93 3.29
C GLU A 135 -16.38 13.72 3.73
N ARG A 136 -15.95 12.91 2.77
CA ARG A 136 -15.12 11.71 3.03
C ARG A 136 -13.65 12.05 3.27
N LEU A 137 -13.15 13.14 2.69
CA LEU A 137 -11.75 13.59 2.87
C LEU A 137 -11.56 14.22 4.25
N VAL A 138 -11.30 13.40 5.27
CA VAL A 138 -11.05 13.88 6.65
C VAL A 138 -9.58 14.09 6.95
N GLY A 139 -8.71 13.53 6.10
CA GLY A 139 -7.26 13.64 6.22
C GLY A 139 -6.68 12.92 7.43
N LEU A 140 -5.41 13.19 7.71
CA LEU A 140 -4.64 12.53 8.76
C LEU A 140 -4.65 13.28 10.10
N THR A 141 -5.68 14.07 10.38
CA THR A 141 -5.74 14.90 11.61
C THR A 141 -5.76 14.05 12.87
N THR A 142 -6.54 12.97 12.89
CA THR A 142 -6.59 12.01 14.00
C THR A 142 -5.25 11.31 14.19
N ASP A 143 -4.66 10.85 13.09
CA ASP A 143 -3.36 10.16 13.10
C ASP A 143 -2.25 11.09 13.57
N ARG A 144 -2.26 12.37 13.14
CA ARG A 144 -1.31 13.39 13.59
C ARG A 144 -1.37 13.56 15.11
N LYS A 145 -2.56 13.70 15.68
CA LYS A 145 -2.72 13.82 17.13
C LYS A 145 -2.17 12.62 17.88
N ILE A 146 -2.48 11.41 17.40
CA ILE A 146 -2.00 10.15 18.01
C ILE A 146 -0.47 10.06 17.93
N ILE A 147 0.13 10.43 16.79
CA ILE A 147 1.59 10.43 16.62
C ILE A 147 2.25 11.48 17.51
N GLU A 148 1.73 12.70 17.57
CA GLU A 148 2.25 13.79 18.43
C GLU A 148 2.18 13.42 19.93
N ASP A 149 1.16 12.67 20.33
CA ASP A 149 1.02 12.14 21.69
C ASP A 149 1.92 10.94 22.00
N SER A 150 2.54 10.34 20.99
CA SER A 150 3.42 9.19 21.16
C SER A 150 4.71 9.56 21.90
N ARG A 151 5.28 8.58 22.61
CA ARG A 151 6.58 8.77 23.29
C ARG A 151 7.68 9.13 22.28
N ARG A 152 7.71 8.49 21.13
CA ARG A 152 8.72 8.74 20.07
C ARG A 152 8.71 10.19 19.61
N ALA A 153 7.53 10.78 19.38
CA ALA A 153 7.41 12.17 18.96
C ALA A 153 7.79 13.14 20.09
N LYS A 154 7.39 12.87 21.32
CA LYS A 154 7.72 13.68 22.52
C LYS A 154 9.23 13.70 22.76
N ASP A 155 9.88 12.54 22.76
CA ASP A 155 11.33 12.42 22.93
C ASP A 155 12.11 13.17 21.80
N TRP A 156 11.56 13.17 20.57
CA TRP A 156 12.15 13.91 19.46
C TRP A 156 11.96 15.42 19.64
N LEU A 157 10.77 15.89 19.98
CA LEU A 157 10.47 17.32 20.21
C LEU A 157 11.35 17.89 21.32
N GLU A 158 11.50 17.17 22.44
CA GLU A 158 12.35 17.57 23.55
C GLU A 158 13.82 17.70 23.12
N ARG A 159 14.34 16.69 22.40
CA ARG A 159 15.72 16.70 21.91
C ARG A 159 16.01 17.84 20.94
N GLU A 160 15.06 18.16 20.05
CA GLU A 160 15.21 19.21 19.05
C GLU A 160 14.80 20.60 19.54
N GLY A 161 14.27 20.70 20.77
CA GLY A 161 13.79 21.96 21.35
C GLY A 161 12.62 22.59 20.57
N LYS A 162 11.73 21.75 20.04
CA LYS A 162 10.58 22.17 19.22
C LYS A 162 9.27 21.93 19.94
N ASP A 163 8.31 22.84 19.77
CA ASP A 163 6.97 22.73 20.37
C ASP A 163 5.98 21.96 19.49
N LYS A 164 6.27 21.80 18.20
CA LYS A 164 5.39 21.18 17.22
C LYS A 164 6.14 20.27 16.26
N LEU A 165 5.53 19.13 15.93
CA LEU A 165 6.08 18.17 14.99
C LEU A 165 5.95 18.71 13.55
N PRO A 166 7.07 18.89 12.80
CA PRO A 166 7.02 19.22 11.37
C PRO A 166 6.30 18.15 10.55
N ASP A 167 5.74 18.54 9.41
CA ASP A 167 5.00 17.63 8.53
C ASP A 167 5.84 16.43 8.09
N GLU A 168 7.07 16.67 7.66
CA GLU A 168 8.00 15.60 7.25
C GLU A 168 8.27 14.61 8.38
N LYS A 169 8.42 15.09 9.63
CA LYS A 169 8.63 14.20 10.78
C LYS A 169 7.37 13.45 11.20
N PHE A 170 6.21 14.06 11.02
CA PHE A 170 4.94 13.35 11.18
C PHE A 170 4.82 12.20 10.18
N GLU A 171 5.14 12.46 8.91
CA GLU A 171 5.10 11.46 7.84
C GLU A 171 6.08 10.32 8.14
N ASP A 172 7.34 10.63 8.48
CA ASP A 172 8.35 9.64 8.89
C ASP A 172 7.82 8.75 10.04
N PHE A 173 7.25 9.35 11.08
CA PHE A 173 6.78 8.60 12.25
C PHE A 173 5.54 7.76 11.95
N LEU A 174 4.61 8.27 11.13
CA LEU A 174 3.44 7.50 10.72
C LEU A 174 3.84 6.28 9.88
N GLU A 175 4.79 6.46 8.97
CA GLU A 175 5.34 5.36 8.17
C GLU A 175 6.06 4.32 9.04
N MET A 176 6.90 4.75 9.99
CA MET A 176 7.54 3.86 10.95
C MET A 176 6.51 3.05 11.76
N GLU A 177 5.47 3.71 12.27
CA GLU A 177 4.40 3.04 13.01
C GLU A 177 3.62 2.04 12.16
N LEU A 178 3.43 2.34 10.86
CA LEU A 178 2.84 1.42 9.91
C LEU A 178 3.70 0.16 9.76
N PHE A 179 4.99 0.31 9.45
CA PHE A 179 5.88 -0.84 9.28
C PHE A 179 6.09 -1.62 10.58
N ASP A 180 6.22 -0.95 11.73
CA ASP A 180 6.27 -1.61 13.05
C ASP A 180 5.01 -2.48 13.28
N ALA A 181 3.83 -1.98 12.90
CA ALA A 181 2.60 -2.76 13.00
C ALA A 181 2.58 -3.94 12.02
N LEU A 182 3.00 -3.74 10.77
CA LEU A 182 3.03 -4.81 9.77
C LEU A 182 4.02 -5.90 10.16
N ASP A 183 5.23 -5.57 10.57
CA ASP A 183 6.25 -6.52 11.02
C ASP A 183 5.79 -7.30 12.26
N LYS A 184 5.05 -6.66 13.15
CA LYS A 184 4.49 -7.30 14.33
C LYS A 184 3.37 -8.28 14.01
N TYR A 185 2.46 -7.90 13.12
CA TYR A 185 1.22 -8.65 12.88
C TYR A 185 1.22 -9.51 11.62
N LEU A 186 2.14 -9.30 10.68
CA LEU A 186 2.25 -10.12 9.49
C LEU A 186 3.44 -11.07 9.56
N ALA A 187 3.21 -12.33 9.18
CA ALA A 187 4.26 -13.32 8.98
C ALA A 187 4.55 -13.41 7.49
N CYS A 188 5.74 -12.94 7.08
CA CYS A 188 6.19 -12.85 5.71
C CYS A 188 7.63 -13.31 5.59
N GLU A 189 8.00 -13.99 4.50
CA GLU A 189 9.40 -14.41 4.25
C GLU A 189 10.21 -13.29 3.58
N ILE A 190 9.55 -12.42 2.84
CA ILE A 190 10.16 -11.25 2.22
C ILE A 190 9.94 -9.99 3.07
N PRO A 191 10.87 -9.03 3.08
CA PRO A 191 10.65 -7.76 3.76
C PRO A 191 9.38 -7.07 3.26
N ILE A 192 8.49 -6.69 4.17
CA ILE A 192 7.21 -6.04 3.85
C ILE A 192 7.42 -4.77 3.02
N ALA A 193 8.48 -3.99 3.30
CA ALA A 193 8.83 -2.78 2.57
C ALA A 193 9.12 -3.00 1.06
N LYS A 194 9.29 -4.25 0.61
CA LYS A 194 9.43 -4.57 -0.82
C LYS A 194 8.10 -4.76 -1.55
N ILE A 195 6.99 -4.82 -0.83
CA ILE A 195 5.66 -5.12 -1.39
C ILE A 195 4.55 -4.21 -0.87
N VAL A 196 4.89 -3.28 0.03
CA VAL A 196 3.99 -2.28 0.59
C VAL A 196 4.66 -0.91 0.48
N PHE A 197 4.02 0.02 -0.21
CA PHE A 197 4.57 1.31 -0.60
C PHE A 197 3.65 2.43 -0.09
N PRO A 198 3.92 3.03 1.07
CA PRO A 198 3.19 4.18 1.58
C PRO A 198 3.59 5.46 0.82
N ASN A 199 2.61 6.30 0.49
CA ASN A 199 2.80 7.59 -0.15
C ASN A 199 1.84 8.62 0.44
N PHE A 200 2.34 9.78 0.83
CA PHE A 200 1.49 10.88 1.25
C PHE A 200 0.99 11.67 0.04
N ARG A 201 -0.32 11.85 -0.04
CA ARG A 201 -0.98 12.56 -1.15
C ARG A 201 -1.75 13.75 -0.64
N LEU A 202 -1.80 14.80 -1.44
CA LEU A 202 -2.61 16.00 -1.19
C LEU A 202 -3.79 16.02 -2.17
N ILE A 203 -5.01 15.94 -1.66
CA ILE A 203 -6.25 15.98 -2.45
C ILE A 203 -7.12 17.10 -1.89
N ASN A 204 -7.45 18.10 -2.71
CA ASN A 204 -8.22 19.28 -2.29
C ASN A 204 -7.67 19.86 -0.97
N ASP A 205 -6.35 20.09 -0.89
CA ASP A 205 -5.61 20.56 0.30
C ASP A 205 -5.69 19.65 1.54
N THR A 206 -6.27 18.46 1.41
CA THR A 206 -6.33 17.45 2.48
C THR A 206 -5.26 16.39 2.29
N LYS A 207 -4.39 16.23 3.28
CA LYS A 207 -3.33 15.20 3.27
C LYS A 207 -3.90 13.86 3.67
N ILE A 208 -3.69 12.85 2.83
CA ILE A 208 -4.06 11.45 3.05
C ILE A 208 -2.84 10.55 2.91
N LEU A 209 -2.92 9.30 3.40
CA LEU A 209 -1.91 8.27 3.16
C LEU A 209 -2.47 7.24 2.17
N GLU A 210 -1.85 7.12 1.01
CA GLU A 210 -2.06 6.07 0.04
C GLU A 210 -1.07 4.95 0.32
N ILE A 211 -1.54 3.72 0.51
CA ILE A 211 -0.70 2.54 0.65
C ILE A 211 -0.94 1.65 -0.56
N HIS A 212 0.04 1.58 -1.45
CA HIS A 212 0.02 0.67 -2.59
C HIS A 212 0.61 -0.67 -2.17
N MET A 213 -0.02 -1.78 -2.56
CA MET A 213 0.41 -3.14 -2.24
C MET A 213 0.53 -3.96 -3.50
N VAL A 214 1.63 -4.66 -3.64
CA VAL A 214 1.88 -5.61 -4.73
C VAL A 214 1.54 -7.01 -4.27
N LYS A 215 0.93 -7.82 -5.15
CA LYS A 215 0.66 -9.25 -4.88
C LYS A 215 1.95 -9.94 -4.44
N SER A 216 1.96 -10.51 -3.24
CA SER A 216 3.09 -11.31 -2.76
C SER A 216 3.18 -12.63 -3.52
N LYS A 217 4.38 -13.08 -3.85
CA LYS A 217 4.64 -14.43 -4.38
C LYS A 217 4.36 -15.49 -3.31
N ASP A 218 4.78 -15.19 -2.07
CA ASP A 218 4.60 -16.08 -0.93
C ASP A 218 3.34 -15.73 -0.15
N PRO A 219 2.69 -16.70 0.49
CA PRO A 219 1.52 -16.45 1.32
C PRO A 219 1.89 -15.64 2.56
N ILE A 220 1.10 -14.63 2.86
CA ILE A 220 1.24 -13.77 4.04
C ILE A 220 0.19 -14.19 5.07
N PHE A 221 0.61 -14.38 6.33
CA PHE A 221 -0.27 -14.76 7.43
C PHE A 221 -0.40 -13.65 8.45
N PHE A 222 -1.58 -13.52 9.08
CA PHE A 222 -1.81 -12.58 10.17
C PHE A 222 -1.58 -13.27 11.52
N ARG A 223 -0.62 -12.76 12.30
CA ARG A 223 -0.31 -13.25 13.66
C ARG A 223 -1.37 -12.84 14.63
N ASN A 224 -2.19 -13.77 15.09
CA ASN A 224 -3.18 -13.50 16.12
C ASN A 224 -2.53 -13.58 17.51
N LEU A 225 -1.98 -12.48 17.99
CA LEU A 225 -1.26 -12.40 19.27
C LEU A 225 -2.16 -12.58 20.50
N SER A 226 -3.49 -12.51 20.36
CA SER A 226 -4.44 -12.70 21.46
C SER A 226 -4.73 -14.16 21.79
N LYS A 227 -4.44 -15.07 20.87
CA LYS A 227 -4.59 -16.51 21.07
C LYS A 227 -3.28 -17.10 21.56
N ASN A 228 -3.03 -16.99 22.87
CA ASN A 228 -1.87 -17.62 23.51
C ASN A 228 -1.78 -19.10 23.14
N GLY A 229 -0.89 -19.42 22.21
CA GLY A 229 -0.29 -20.75 22.06
C GLY A 229 -1.18 -21.91 21.57
N GLU A 230 -2.48 -21.71 21.39
CA GLU A 230 -3.40 -22.79 21.03
C GLU A 230 -3.74 -22.82 19.55
N LYS A 231 -3.23 -23.79 18.91
CA LYS A 231 -3.39 -24.35 17.56
C LYS A 231 -2.23 -24.06 16.62
N LYS A 232 -1.39 -25.06 16.50
CA LYS A 232 -0.34 -25.16 15.50
C LYS A 232 -0.90 -25.90 14.30
N PHE A 233 -0.80 -25.34 13.10
CA PHE A 233 -0.94 -26.11 11.87
C PHE A 233 0.45 -26.41 11.32
N ASP A 234 0.70 -27.68 11.00
CA ASP A 234 1.77 -28.04 10.09
C ASP A 234 1.28 -27.79 8.66
N ILE A 235 1.57 -26.64 8.11
CA ILE A 235 1.44 -26.43 6.68
C ILE A 235 2.66 -27.08 6.05
N LYS A 236 2.48 -28.30 5.53
CA LYS A 236 3.49 -28.95 4.70
C LYS A 236 3.48 -28.28 3.33
N TYR A 237 4.45 -27.42 3.10
CA TYR A 237 4.74 -26.89 1.79
C TYR A 237 5.86 -27.74 1.19
N ASN A 238 5.64 -28.36 0.01
CA ASN A 238 6.61 -29.18 -0.72
C ASN A 238 7.25 -30.35 0.06
N ASN A 239 6.50 -31.08 0.87
CA ASN A 239 7.01 -32.20 1.70
C ASN A 239 8.07 -31.82 2.75
N GLU A 240 8.45 -30.60 2.89
CA GLU A 240 9.28 -30.11 3.98
C GLU A 240 8.39 -29.61 5.12
N SER A 241 8.69 -30.03 6.34
CA SER A 241 8.06 -29.47 7.55
C SER A 241 8.54 -28.03 7.70
N ALA A 242 7.85 -27.10 7.06
CA ALA A 242 7.98 -25.67 7.38
C ALA A 242 7.56 -25.55 8.84
N GLY A 243 8.51 -25.36 9.73
CA GLY A 243 8.42 -25.49 11.18
C GLY A 243 7.08 -25.06 11.78
N GLN A 244 6.78 -25.58 12.98
CA GLN A 244 5.53 -25.31 13.70
C GLN A 244 5.21 -23.81 13.69
N ARG A 245 4.36 -23.37 12.75
CA ARG A 245 3.85 -22.00 12.72
C ARG A 245 2.52 -21.96 13.48
N TYR A 246 2.36 -20.94 14.28
CA TYR A 246 1.09 -20.64 14.94
C TYR A 246 0.01 -20.48 13.88
N LEU A 247 -1.24 -20.80 14.21
CA LEU A 247 -2.40 -20.56 13.38
C LEU A 247 -2.62 -19.07 13.22
N ASP A 248 -1.96 -18.56 12.22
CA ASP A 248 -2.15 -17.21 11.76
C ASP A 248 -3.37 -17.20 10.82
N ASP A 249 -4.24 -16.25 10.99
CA ASP A 249 -5.40 -16.08 10.15
C ASP A 249 -4.96 -15.78 8.70
N PHE A 250 -5.62 -16.38 7.71
CA PHE A 250 -5.33 -16.17 6.31
C PHE A 250 -6.47 -15.42 5.63
N TYR A 251 -6.26 -14.14 5.33
CA TYR A 251 -7.24 -13.29 4.69
C TYR A 251 -6.94 -13.10 3.20
N VAL A 252 -8.02 -13.06 2.40
CA VAL A 252 -7.98 -12.74 0.97
C VAL A 252 -9.07 -11.74 0.63
N ARG A 253 -8.94 -11.05 -0.50
CA ARG A 253 -10.02 -10.18 -1.02
C ARG A 253 -10.86 -10.94 -2.04
N ARG A 254 -12.18 -10.83 -1.88
CA ARG A 254 -13.16 -11.34 -2.84
C ARG A 254 -14.34 -10.38 -2.92
N GLY A 255 -14.61 -9.85 -4.11
CA GLY A 255 -15.76 -8.98 -4.35
C GLY A 255 -15.79 -7.73 -3.46
N GLY A 256 -14.66 -7.04 -3.30
CA GLY A 256 -14.56 -5.81 -2.51
C GLY A 256 -14.48 -6.00 -0.98
N SER A 257 -14.52 -7.23 -0.46
CA SER A 257 -14.45 -7.49 0.97
C SER A 257 -13.30 -8.42 1.35
N LYS A 258 -12.80 -8.24 2.58
CA LYS A 258 -11.85 -9.13 3.23
C LYS A 258 -12.54 -10.40 3.69
N LYS A 259 -12.03 -11.58 3.31
CA LYS A 259 -12.55 -12.89 3.71
C LYS A 259 -11.46 -13.71 4.40
N LEU A 260 -11.81 -14.27 5.56
CA LEU A 260 -10.99 -15.26 6.25
C LEU A 260 -11.15 -16.62 5.55
N ILE A 261 -10.03 -17.29 5.28
CA ILE A 261 -9.99 -18.70 4.92
C ILE A 261 -9.48 -19.45 6.16
N ASP A 262 -10.35 -20.18 6.83
CA ASP A 262 -10.09 -20.76 8.16
C ASP A 262 -9.68 -22.25 8.11
N LYS A 263 -9.87 -22.92 6.96
CA LYS A 263 -9.51 -24.32 6.81
C LYS A 263 -8.18 -24.48 6.10
N SER A 264 -7.26 -25.23 6.71
CA SER A 264 -5.93 -25.46 6.15
C SER A 264 -5.95 -26.04 4.73
N GLN A 265 -6.92 -26.91 4.42
CA GLN A 265 -7.07 -27.48 3.09
C GLN A 265 -7.48 -26.41 2.06
N ASP A 266 -8.37 -25.47 2.43
CA ASP A 266 -8.81 -24.38 1.56
C ASP A 266 -7.68 -23.36 1.36
N ILE A 267 -6.88 -23.08 2.41
CA ILE A 267 -5.68 -22.26 2.31
C ILE A 267 -4.69 -22.90 1.33
N TYR A 268 -4.41 -24.20 1.48
CA TYR A 268 -3.50 -24.92 0.59
C TYR A 268 -3.98 -24.88 -0.87
N GLN A 269 -5.27 -25.15 -1.12
CA GLN A 269 -5.84 -25.07 -2.47
C GLN A 269 -5.78 -23.65 -3.04
N TYR A 270 -6.04 -22.64 -2.22
CA TYR A 270 -5.93 -21.25 -2.64
C TYR A 270 -4.50 -20.90 -3.06
N ILE A 271 -3.50 -21.27 -2.24
CA ILE A 271 -2.08 -21.01 -2.53
C ILE A 271 -1.67 -21.75 -3.82
N LYS A 272 -2.02 -23.03 -3.97
CA LYS A 272 -1.71 -23.82 -5.16
C LYS A 272 -2.30 -23.24 -6.46
N ASN A 273 -3.46 -22.62 -6.38
CA ASN A 273 -4.13 -22.03 -7.54
C ASN A 273 -3.73 -20.57 -7.82
N ARG A 274 -2.79 -20.01 -7.03
CA ARG A 274 -2.27 -18.64 -7.21
C ARG A 274 -1.20 -18.53 -8.28
N THR A 275 -0.49 -19.62 -8.53
CA THR A 275 0.56 -19.70 -9.53
C THR A 275 -0.05 -19.85 -10.91
#